data_68c45907e7a5723d71053f0d7e378dbe
#
_entry.id   68c45907e7a5723d71053f0d7e378dbe
#
_cell.length_a   1.000
_cell.length_b   1.000
_cell.length_c   1.000
_cell.angle_alpha   90.00
_cell.angle_beta   90.00
_cell.angle_gamma   90.00
#
_symmetry.space_group_name_H-M   'P 1'
#
loop_
_entity.id
_entity.type
_entity.pdbx_description
1 polymer ?
#
loop_
_entity_poly.entity_id
_entity_poly.type
_entity_poly.pdbx_seq_one_letter_code
_entity_poly.pdbx_strand_id
1 'polypeptide(L)'
;YFPPYIEDAKPIIKNIDRIKELVNKGSCEIIITTSRNEKYRKITELQLEKEGIKYKDLIMGLQHNKRYLINDFSSTNGYPTAVSINLKRNSENLNDLI
;
A
#
# COMPACT_ATOMS: atom_id res chain seq x y z
N TYR A 1 9.73 7.93 4.78
CA TYR A 1 10.46 7.97 6.05
C TYR A 1 11.95 7.85 5.84
N PHE A 2 12.71 8.59 6.61
CA PHE A 2 14.17 8.57 6.56
C PHE A 2 14.73 8.06 7.88
N PRO A 3 15.80 7.24 7.86
CA PRO A 3 16.48 6.87 9.09
C PRO A 3 17.00 8.11 9.83
N PRO A 4 16.98 8.12 11.17
CA PRO A 4 16.58 7.06 12.10
C PRO A 4 15.08 6.98 12.40
N TYR A 5 14.26 7.81 11.78
CA TYR A 5 12.84 7.98 12.13
C TYR A 5 11.95 6.83 11.68
N ILE A 6 12.48 5.91 10.90
CA ILE A 6 11.71 4.78 10.35
C ILE A 6 11.08 3.91 11.45
N GLU A 7 11.81 3.73 12.57
CA GLU A 7 11.33 2.93 13.70
C GLU A 7 10.22 3.62 14.48
N ASP A 8 10.18 4.95 14.41
CA ASP A 8 9.22 5.76 15.12
C ASP A 8 8.00 6.12 14.26
N ALA A 9 7.97 5.62 13.03
CA ALA A 9 6.86 5.87 12.12
C ALA A 9 5.56 5.30 12.71
N LYS A 10 4.55 6.15 12.82
CA LYS A 10 3.25 5.76 13.36
C LYS A 10 2.28 5.46 12.22
N PRO A 11 1.49 4.39 12.35
CA PRO A 11 0.50 4.08 11.33
C PRO A 11 -0.67 5.07 11.37
N ILE A 12 -1.30 5.26 10.21
CA ILE A 12 -2.56 5.98 10.11
C ILE A 12 -3.67 4.94 10.26
N ILE A 13 -4.21 4.83 11.46
CA ILE A 13 -5.08 3.72 11.87
C ILE A 13 -6.33 3.60 10.98
N LYS A 14 -6.97 4.71 10.63
CA LYS A 14 -8.17 4.66 9.78
C LYS A 14 -7.90 4.03 8.42
N ASN A 15 -6.76 4.36 7.81
CA ASN A 15 -6.39 3.81 6.52
C ASN A 15 -6.04 2.32 6.62
N ILE A 16 -5.34 1.93 7.68
CA ILE A 16 -5.00 0.53 7.93
C ILE A 16 -6.25 -0.30 8.16
N ASP A 17 -7.19 0.22 8.95
CA ASP A 17 -8.45 -0.47 9.21
C ASP A 17 -9.26 -0.67 7.94
N ARG A 18 -9.26 0.31 7.04
CA ARG A 18 -9.93 0.18 5.75
C ARG A 18 -9.30 -0.91 4.88
N ILE A 19 -7.97 -0.96 4.84
CA ILE A 19 -7.25 -1.98 4.09
C ILE A 19 -7.55 -3.37 4.65
N LYS A 20 -7.52 -3.53 5.96
CA LYS A 20 -7.85 -4.81 6.62
C LYS A 20 -9.28 -5.25 6.33
N GLU A 21 -10.21 -4.33 6.35
CA GLU A 21 -11.60 -4.61 6.03
C GLU A 21 -11.75 -5.16 4.62
N LEU A 22 -11.09 -4.53 3.64
CA LEU A 22 -11.12 -5.00 2.26
C LEU A 22 -10.51 -6.40 2.11
N VAL A 23 -9.41 -6.68 2.80
CA VAL A 23 -8.77 -8.01 2.77
C VAL A 23 -9.65 -9.05 3.44
N ASN A 24 -10.25 -8.72 4.58
CA ASN A 24 -11.08 -9.66 5.34
C ASN A 24 -12.37 -10.03 4.60
N LYS A 25 -12.85 -9.16 3.73
CA LYS A 25 -13.98 -9.47 2.85
C LYS A 25 -13.61 -10.45 1.74
N GLY A 26 -12.32 -10.79 1.60
CA GLY A 26 -11.83 -11.71 0.59
C GLY A 26 -11.87 -11.18 -0.83
N SER A 27 -12.09 -9.86 -1.00
CA SER A 27 -12.25 -9.24 -2.32
C SER A 27 -10.96 -8.65 -2.88
N CYS A 28 -9.87 -8.64 -2.13
CA CYS A 28 -8.61 -8.10 -2.62
C CYS A 28 -7.39 -8.79 -2.04
N GLU A 29 -6.31 -8.75 -2.78
CA GLU A 29 -4.98 -9.12 -2.34
C GLU A 29 -4.12 -7.86 -2.30
N ILE A 30 -3.14 -7.81 -1.42
CA ILE A 30 -2.26 -6.66 -1.24
C ILE A 30 -0.86 -6.99 -1.73
N ILE A 31 -0.33 -6.12 -2.58
CA ILE A 31 1.08 -6.07 -2.92
C ILE A 31 1.57 -4.70 -2.47
N ILE A 32 2.61 -4.69 -1.66
CA ILE A 32 3.16 -3.45 -1.12
C ILE A 32 4.44 -3.11 -1.86
N THR A 33 4.52 -1.88 -2.36
CA THR A 33 5.71 -1.37 -3.01
C THR A 33 6.19 -0.12 -2.30
N THR A 34 7.50 0.04 -2.16
CA THR A 34 8.06 1.19 -1.48
C THR A 34 9.46 1.51 -2.01
N SER A 35 9.85 2.78 -1.93
CA SER A 35 11.23 3.19 -2.20
C SER A 35 12.15 3.02 -1.00
N ARG A 36 11.61 2.64 0.15
CA ARG A 36 12.40 2.34 1.34
C ARG A 36 13.49 1.32 1.00
N ASN A 37 14.73 1.56 1.45
CA ASN A 37 15.86 0.72 1.14
C ASN A 37 15.68 -0.71 1.65
N GLU A 38 16.16 -1.68 0.87
CA GLU A 38 16.07 -3.11 1.17
C GLU A 38 16.69 -3.48 2.53
N LYS A 39 17.70 -2.73 2.97
CA LYS A 39 18.33 -2.97 4.29
C LYS A 39 17.36 -2.79 5.46
N TYR A 40 16.23 -2.14 5.23
CA TYR A 40 15.18 -1.95 6.24
C TYR A 40 14.05 -2.97 6.11
N ARG A 41 14.23 -4.03 5.33
CA ARG A 41 13.19 -5.04 5.10
C ARG A 41 12.68 -5.64 6.40
N LYS A 42 13.58 -6.08 7.27
CA LYS A 42 13.18 -6.76 8.51
C LYS A 42 12.30 -5.88 9.39
N ILE A 43 12.71 -4.64 9.59
CA ILE A 43 11.93 -3.71 10.42
C ILE A 43 10.59 -3.37 9.75
N THR A 44 10.57 -3.28 8.42
CA THR A 44 9.34 -3.02 7.68
C THR A 44 8.37 -4.19 7.81
N GLU A 45 8.85 -5.41 7.67
CA GLU A 45 8.04 -6.61 7.86
C GLU A 45 7.46 -6.70 9.28
N LEU A 46 8.27 -6.35 10.29
CA LEU A 46 7.80 -6.32 11.68
C LEU A 46 6.72 -5.25 11.89
N GLN A 47 6.86 -4.09 11.27
CA GLN A 47 5.84 -3.03 11.35
C GLN A 47 4.53 -3.49 10.73
N LEU A 48 4.58 -4.13 9.57
CA LEU A 48 3.38 -4.65 8.89
C LEU A 48 2.73 -5.76 9.70
N GLU A 49 3.51 -6.65 10.28
CA GLU A 49 3.02 -7.73 11.14
C GLU A 49 2.34 -7.17 12.39
N LYS A 50 2.96 -6.17 13.02
CA LYS A 50 2.40 -5.51 14.21
C LYS A 50 1.03 -4.91 13.91
N GLU A 51 0.85 -4.33 12.73
CA GLU A 51 -0.43 -3.75 12.33
C GLU A 51 -1.42 -4.78 11.78
N GLY A 52 -1.01 -6.04 11.67
CA GLY A 52 -1.86 -7.11 11.20
C GLY A 52 -2.20 -7.04 9.72
N ILE A 53 -1.35 -6.41 8.92
CA ILE A 53 -1.54 -6.30 7.48
C ILE A 53 -1.01 -7.57 6.81
N LYS A 54 -1.90 -8.29 6.14
CA LYS A 54 -1.54 -9.46 5.33
C LYS A 54 -1.29 -8.98 3.90
N TYR A 55 -0.18 -9.37 3.33
CA TYR A 55 0.19 -9.00 1.97
C TYR A 55 0.77 -10.19 1.23
N LYS A 56 0.61 -10.19 -0.08
CA LYS A 56 1.13 -11.23 -0.95
C LYS A 56 2.62 -11.04 -1.22
N ASP A 57 3.05 -9.80 -1.38
CA ASP A 57 4.43 -9.47 -1.68
C ASP A 57 4.78 -8.07 -1.16
N LEU A 58 6.06 -7.89 -0.88
CA LEU A 58 6.61 -6.61 -0.43
C LEU A 58 7.85 -6.32 -1.29
N ILE A 59 7.72 -5.34 -2.16
CA ILE A 59 8.79 -4.94 -3.07
C ILE A 59 9.39 -3.63 -2.55
N MET A 60 10.67 -3.69 -2.18
CA MET A 60 11.38 -2.57 -1.59
C MET A 60 12.48 -2.06 -2.52
N GLY A 61 13.00 -0.89 -2.20
CA GLY A 61 14.12 -0.32 -2.93
C GLY A 61 13.79 0.21 -4.32
N LEU A 62 12.53 0.48 -4.59
CA LEU A 62 12.13 1.09 -5.85
C LEU A 62 12.63 2.53 -5.94
N GLN A 63 12.88 3.01 -7.16
CA GLN A 63 13.24 4.40 -7.35
C GLN A 63 12.13 5.33 -6.83
N HIS A 64 12.54 6.47 -6.27
CA HIS A 64 11.61 7.48 -5.77
C HIS A 64 11.10 8.35 -6.93
N ASN A 65 10.30 7.74 -7.80
CA ASN A 65 9.77 8.35 -9.01
C ASN A 65 8.29 8.01 -9.19
N LYS A 66 7.69 8.57 -10.21
CA LYS A 66 6.31 8.22 -10.59
C LYS A 66 6.23 6.73 -10.92
N ARG A 67 5.11 6.14 -10.56
CA ARG A 67 4.79 4.75 -10.90
C ARG A 67 3.61 4.74 -11.85
N TYR A 68 3.74 3.96 -12.91
CA TYR A 68 2.68 3.83 -13.91
C TYR A 68 2.10 2.43 -13.81
N LEU A 69 0.80 2.36 -13.68
CA LEU A 69 0.07 1.10 -13.81
C LEU A 69 -0.49 1.03 -15.22
N ILE A 70 0.02 0.10 -16.03
CA ILE A 70 -0.42 -0.08 -17.40
C ILE A 70 -1.31 -1.31 -17.42
N ASN A 71 -2.56 -1.11 -17.77
CA ASN A 71 -3.57 -2.13 -17.75
C ASN A 71 -4.41 -2.02 -19.02
N ASP A 72 -4.69 -3.13 -19.68
CA ASP A 72 -5.56 -3.12 -20.83
C ASP A 72 -6.99 -3.50 -20.41
N PHE A 73 -7.94 -3.16 -21.25
CA PHE A 73 -9.30 -3.62 -21.08
C PHE A 73 -9.89 -3.97 -22.44
N SER A 74 -10.77 -4.96 -22.46
CA SER A 74 -11.31 -5.46 -23.71
C SER A 74 -12.64 -4.78 -24.05
N SER A 75 -13.00 -4.82 -25.35
CA SER A 75 -14.28 -4.31 -25.82
C SER A 75 -15.48 -5.10 -25.27
N THR A 76 -15.25 -6.32 -24.81
CA THR A 76 -16.29 -7.16 -24.19
C THR A 76 -16.51 -6.82 -22.72
N ASN A 77 -15.55 -6.16 -22.09
CA ASN A 77 -15.66 -5.64 -20.73
C ASN A 77 -15.33 -4.15 -20.80
N GLY A 78 -16.32 -3.37 -21.15
CA GLY A 78 -16.20 -2.01 -21.68
C GLY A 78 -15.72 -0.92 -20.72
N TYR A 79 -15.18 -1.24 -19.54
CA TYR A 79 -14.67 -0.22 -18.62
C TYR A 79 -13.33 -0.63 -18.01
N PRO A 80 -12.46 0.35 -17.78
CA PRO A 80 -11.15 0.08 -17.15
C PRO A 80 -11.31 -0.47 -15.75
N THR A 81 -10.44 -1.42 -15.39
CA THR A 81 -10.42 -2.01 -14.05
C THR A 81 -9.31 -1.43 -13.16
N ALA A 82 -8.44 -0.62 -13.73
CA ALA A 82 -7.36 0.01 -12.97
C ALA A 82 -7.80 1.37 -12.43
N VAL A 83 -7.54 1.59 -11.13
CA VAL A 83 -7.82 2.85 -10.45
C VAL A 83 -6.57 3.27 -9.69
N SER A 84 -6.22 4.54 -9.75
CA SER A 84 -5.12 5.10 -8.97
C SER A 84 -5.69 6.07 -7.93
N ILE A 85 -5.31 5.86 -6.67
CA ILE A 85 -5.69 6.73 -5.56
C ILE A 85 -4.43 7.35 -4.99
N ASN A 86 -4.35 8.68 -5.01
CA ASN A 86 -3.21 9.41 -4.48
C ASN A 86 -3.64 10.12 -3.20
N LEU A 87 -3.15 9.62 -2.07
CA LEU A 87 -3.40 10.20 -0.77
C LEU A 87 -2.33 11.23 -0.45
N LYS A 88 -2.75 12.36 0.07
CA LYS A 88 -1.78 13.30 0.67
C LYS A 88 -1.12 12.62 1.86
N ARG A 89 0.15 12.96 2.09
CA ARG A 89 0.88 12.42 3.24
C ARG A 89 0.10 12.71 4.54
N ASN A 90 -0.02 11.69 5.39
CA ASN A 90 -0.74 11.71 6.66
C ASN A 90 -2.25 11.94 6.54
N SER A 91 -2.82 11.81 5.35
CA SER A 91 -4.27 11.86 5.16
C SER A 91 -4.96 10.63 5.74
N GLU A 92 -6.13 10.82 6.34
CA GLU A 92 -6.94 9.74 6.91
C GLU A 92 -8.16 9.40 6.05
N ASN A 93 -8.24 9.92 4.83
CA ASN A 93 -9.46 9.85 4.03
C ASN A 93 -9.52 8.72 3.00
N LEU A 94 -8.71 7.67 3.16
CA LEU A 94 -8.79 6.50 2.28
C LEU A 94 -10.22 5.93 2.24
N ASN A 95 -10.89 5.94 3.38
CA ASN A 95 -12.25 5.43 3.53
C ASN A 95 -13.26 6.12 2.60
N ASP A 96 -13.00 7.38 2.25
CA ASP A 96 -13.86 8.16 1.36
C ASP A 96 -13.59 7.88 -0.12
N LEU A 97 -12.49 7.17 -0.43
CA LEU A 97 -12.00 6.96 -1.78
C LEU A 97 -12.18 5.53 -2.30
N ILE A 98 -12.35 4.60 -1.39
CA ILE A 98 -12.66 3.21 -1.74
C ILE A 98 -13.81 2.64 -0.92
#